data_85833910cf06b5c08e864442f6c5fe71
#
_entry.id   85833910cf06b5c08e864442f6c5fe71
#
_cell.length_a   1.000
_cell.length_b   1.000
_cell.length_c   1.000
_cell.angle_alpha   90.00
_cell.angle_beta   90.00
_cell.angle_gamma   90.00
#
_symmetry.space_group_name_H-M   'P 1'
#
loop_
_entity.id
_entity.type
_entity.pdbx_description
1 polymer ?
#
loop_
_entity_poly.entity_id
_entity_poly.type
_entity_poly.pdbx_seq_one_letter_code
_entity_poly.pdbx_strand_id
1 'polypeptide(L)'
;MPVLVRIAFRNLLEHKAKSLIIGILLALGVVILVVGNSFMDTAAKGVKDTFIGNYTGDLFIAPKVKATVSLFGVASVGGREDTPSLPFHDRIVAHLEADPAVAGVTSQVTGFALVSPKDSADQGFAMLFGIDPATYYRLFQNARVVEGRLLKPGEEGLVISRSQVDNYKKNFGFTPKVGEDLILTGMNKGGFKIRSVPLVGIIAFNTESEATDFISYADVNTVRILSGLTLGGDEDNPVSPDQKALLAANEDSLFGGESVVAAGKLNAAAAAPAPARA
;
A
#
# COMPACT_ATOMS: atom_id res chain seq x y z
N MET A 1 27.27 -26.79 56.26
CA MET A 1 25.91 -26.67 55.76
C MET A 1 24.99 -26.42 56.95
N PRO A 2 24.11 -25.44 56.93
CA PRO A 2 23.18 -25.18 58.01
C PRO A 2 22.29 -26.41 58.23
N VAL A 3 22.06 -26.74 59.51
CA VAL A 3 21.30 -27.93 59.96
C VAL A 3 19.96 -28.06 59.24
N LEU A 4 19.29 -26.94 58.95
CA LEU A 4 18.01 -26.87 58.22
C LEU A 4 18.08 -27.49 56.80
N VAL A 5 19.18 -27.28 56.05
CA VAL A 5 19.37 -27.86 54.72
C VAL A 5 19.51 -29.39 54.78
N ARG A 6 20.21 -29.89 55.82
CA ARG A 6 20.35 -31.33 56.02
C ARG A 6 19.01 -32.00 56.36
N ILE A 7 18.20 -31.37 57.22
CA ILE A 7 16.87 -31.87 57.59
C ILE A 7 15.94 -31.85 56.35
N ALA A 8 15.95 -30.76 55.58
CA ALA A 8 15.14 -30.66 54.35
C ALA A 8 15.50 -31.73 53.32
N PHE A 9 16.80 -31.97 53.12
CA PHE A 9 17.27 -33.00 52.17
C PHE A 9 16.91 -34.40 52.62
N ARG A 10 17.00 -34.70 53.95
CA ARG A 10 16.58 -35.99 54.50
C ARG A 10 15.08 -36.22 54.33
N ASN A 11 14.25 -35.19 54.50
CA ASN A 11 12.80 -35.24 54.37
C ASN A 11 12.38 -35.47 52.87
N LEU A 12 13.12 -34.86 51.93
CA LEU A 12 12.94 -35.10 50.49
C LEU A 12 13.25 -36.55 50.11
N LEU A 13 14.30 -37.14 50.69
CA LEU A 13 14.68 -38.52 50.43
C LEU A 13 13.74 -39.55 51.08
N GLU A 14 13.13 -39.21 52.20
CA GLU A 14 12.17 -40.08 52.89
C GLU A 14 10.85 -40.19 52.15
N HIS A 15 10.44 -39.13 51.40
CA HIS A 15 9.22 -39.09 50.59
C HIS A 15 9.49 -38.98 49.07
N LYS A 16 10.42 -39.81 48.56
CA LYS A 16 10.94 -39.78 47.17
C LYS A 16 9.85 -39.61 46.11
N ALA A 17 8.77 -40.41 46.17
CA ALA A 17 7.75 -40.37 45.16
C ALA A 17 6.96 -39.03 45.14
N LYS A 18 6.60 -38.50 46.31
CA LYS A 18 5.88 -37.23 46.39
C LYS A 18 6.78 -36.05 45.99
N SER A 19 8.05 -36.06 46.43
CA SER A 19 9.02 -35.04 46.07
C SER A 19 9.37 -35.06 44.60
N LEU A 20 9.41 -36.24 43.96
CA LEU A 20 9.65 -36.40 42.53
C LEU A 20 8.48 -35.83 41.72
N ILE A 21 7.22 -36.13 42.09
CA ILE A 21 6.03 -35.60 41.40
C ILE A 21 6.01 -34.07 41.49
N ILE A 22 6.23 -33.50 42.66
CA ILE A 22 6.27 -32.04 42.84
C ILE A 22 7.41 -31.43 42.03
N GLY A 23 8.59 -32.05 42.04
CA GLY A 23 9.74 -31.60 41.24
C GLY A 23 9.47 -31.61 39.74
N ILE A 24 8.83 -32.67 39.24
CA ILE A 24 8.44 -32.75 37.83
C ILE A 24 7.40 -31.68 37.48
N LEU A 25 6.40 -31.48 38.32
CA LEU A 25 5.38 -30.44 38.09
C LEU A 25 5.98 -29.04 38.08
N LEU A 26 6.88 -28.73 39.01
CA LEU A 26 7.62 -27.48 39.02
C LEU A 26 8.51 -27.30 37.79
N ALA A 27 9.26 -28.35 37.43
CA ALA A 27 10.10 -28.34 36.23
C ALA A 27 9.26 -28.12 34.97
N LEU A 28 8.12 -28.80 34.85
CA LEU A 28 7.19 -28.63 33.74
C LEU A 28 6.67 -27.20 33.69
N GLY A 29 6.28 -26.63 34.81
CA GLY A 29 5.82 -25.22 34.89
C GLY A 29 6.89 -24.25 34.41
N VAL A 30 8.14 -24.43 34.86
CA VAL A 30 9.27 -23.60 34.42
C VAL A 30 9.55 -23.76 32.92
N VAL A 31 9.51 -25.02 32.40
CA VAL A 31 9.71 -25.28 30.97
C VAL A 31 8.63 -24.60 30.14
N ILE A 32 7.36 -24.71 30.52
CA ILE A 32 6.25 -24.05 29.81
C ILE A 32 6.44 -22.52 29.82
N LEU A 33 6.88 -21.96 30.94
CA LEU A 33 7.11 -20.51 31.06
C LEU A 33 8.26 -20.03 30.18
N VAL A 34 9.38 -20.75 30.18
CA VAL A 34 10.57 -20.42 29.36
C VAL A 34 10.26 -20.59 27.87
N VAL A 35 9.64 -21.71 27.49
CA VAL A 35 9.28 -21.98 26.09
C VAL A 35 8.23 -20.97 25.61
N GLY A 36 7.23 -20.65 26.43
CA GLY A 36 6.21 -19.66 26.12
C GLY A 36 6.80 -18.26 25.88
N ASN A 37 7.67 -17.80 26.78
CA ASN A 37 8.37 -16.51 26.59
C ASN A 37 9.25 -16.52 25.33
N SER A 38 10.04 -17.57 25.12
CA SER A 38 10.91 -17.67 23.93
C SER A 38 10.09 -17.67 22.64
N PHE A 39 8.94 -18.32 22.65
CA PHE A 39 8.02 -18.31 21.49
C PHE A 39 7.47 -16.91 21.26
N MET A 40 7.00 -16.21 22.29
CA MET A 40 6.49 -14.83 22.18
C MET A 40 7.56 -13.87 21.69
N ASP A 41 8.78 -13.95 22.22
CA ASP A 41 9.91 -13.10 21.79
C ASP A 41 10.27 -13.36 20.32
N THR A 42 10.28 -14.63 19.90
CA THR A 42 10.57 -15.02 18.52
C THR A 42 9.46 -14.54 17.57
N ALA A 43 8.20 -14.70 17.96
CA ALA A 43 7.06 -14.22 17.17
C ALA A 43 7.06 -12.69 17.07
N ALA A 44 7.25 -11.98 18.17
CA ALA A 44 7.34 -10.51 18.18
C ALA A 44 8.51 -10.01 17.32
N LYS A 45 9.68 -10.64 17.42
CA LYS A 45 10.82 -10.32 16.58
C LYS A 45 10.55 -10.60 15.11
N GLY A 46 9.96 -11.74 14.79
CA GLY A 46 9.59 -12.09 13.40
C GLY A 46 8.63 -11.08 12.78
N VAL A 47 7.58 -10.67 13.51
CA VAL A 47 6.65 -9.62 13.08
C VAL A 47 7.38 -8.30 12.89
N LYS A 48 8.20 -7.90 13.87
CA LYS A 48 8.98 -6.67 13.80
C LYS A 48 9.91 -6.66 12.60
N ASP A 49 10.72 -7.68 12.40
CA ASP A 49 11.68 -7.77 11.31
C ASP A 49 10.97 -7.81 9.94
N THR A 50 9.82 -8.48 9.84
CA THR A 50 9.03 -8.53 8.61
C THR A 50 8.46 -7.17 8.23
N PHE A 51 7.83 -6.45 9.17
CA PHE A 51 7.19 -5.18 8.84
C PHE A 51 8.16 -4.00 8.84
N ILE A 52 9.03 -3.89 9.84
CA ILE A 52 9.96 -2.76 9.97
C ILE A 52 11.00 -2.83 8.86
N GLY A 53 11.65 -3.98 8.68
CA GLY A 53 12.70 -4.13 7.68
C GLY A 53 12.23 -4.10 6.23
N ASN A 54 10.94 -4.34 6.00
CA ASN A 54 10.42 -4.54 4.65
C ASN A 54 9.44 -3.46 4.18
N TYR A 55 8.74 -2.75 5.09
CA TYR A 55 7.63 -1.89 4.66
C TYR A 55 7.50 -0.57 5.41
N THR A 56 7.73 -0.54 6.74
CA THR A 56 7.45 0.65 7.55
C THR A 56 8.67 1.45 7.95
N GLY A 57 9.86 0.81 7.97
CA GLY A 57 10.98 1.37 8.71
C GLY A 57 10.68 1.43 10.22
N ASP A 58 11.57 2.06 10.98
CA ASP A 58 11.42 2.23 12.43
C ASP A 58 10.40 3.32 12.80
N LEU A 59 10.17 4.29 11.91
CA LEU A 59 9.23 5.38 12.09
C LEU A 59 8.33 5.51 10.85
N PHE A 60 7.03 5.54 11.10
CA PHE A 60 6.01 5.76 10.09
C PHE A 60 5.22 7.04 10.43
N ILE A 61 5.23 8.00 9.53
CA ILE A 61 4.50 9.26 9.67
C ILE A 61 3.29 9.25 8.75
N ALA A 62 2.12 9.39 9.33
CA ALA A 62 0.85 9.41 8.61
C ALA A 62 0.02 10.65 8.99
N PRO A 63 -0.87 11.10 8.11
CA PRO A 63 -1.77 12.21 8.42
C PRO A 63 -2.72 11.83 9.56
N LYS A 64 -3.09 12.83 10.37
CA LYS A 64 -4.07 12.64 11.45
C LYS A 64 -5.48 12.58 10.88
N VAL A 65 -6.05 11.39 10.84
CA VAL A 65 -7.44 11.17 10.40
C VAL A 65 -8.27 10.52 11.50
N LYS A 66 -9.59 10.55 11.36
CA LYS A 66 -10.51 9.93 12.34
C LYS A 66 -10.50 8.39 12.25
N ALA A 67 -10.10 7.84 11.11
CA ALA A 67 -9.99 6.41 10.89
C ALA A 67 -8.62 5.87 11.31
N THR A 68 -8.52 4.56 11.50
CA THR A 68 -7.23 3.92 11.77
C THR A 68 -6.39 3.89 10.50
N VAL A 69 -5.26 4.57 10.53
CA VAL A 69 -4.26 4.48 9.46
C VAL A 69 -3.44 3.23 9.70
N SER A 70 -3.48 2.32 8.76
CA SER A 70 -2.61 1.16 8.73
C SER A 70 -1.46 1.40 7.75
N LEU A 71 -0.45 0.52 7.78
CA LEU A 71 0.60 0.48 6.77
C LEU A 71 0.04 0.41 5.34
N PHE A 72 -1.09 -0.26 5.19
CA PHE A 72 -1.78 -0.48 3.92
C PHE A 72 -2.77 0.64 3.57
N GLY A 73 -2.67 1.77 4.24
CA GLY A 73 -3.55 2.93 4.06
C GLY A 73 -4.68 2.99 5.08
N VAL A 74 -5.66 3.82 4.82
CA VAL A 74 -6.86 3.93 5.64
C VAL A 74 -7.73 2.72 5.37
N ALA A 75 -8.18 2.06 6.42
CA ALA A 75 -9.10 0.93 6.32
C ALA A 75 -10.47 1.40 5.81
N SER A 76 -10.57 1.58 4.51
CA SER A 76 -11.79 1.91 3.79
C SER A 76 -12.18 0.71 2.93
N VAL A 77 -13.03 -0.13 3.47
CA VAL A 77 -13.69 -1.18 2.69
C VAL A 77 -14.71 -0.49 1.78
N GLY A 78 -14.36 -0.36 0.50
CA GLY A 78 -15.29 0.13 -0.52
C GLY A 78 -15.00 1.51 -1.12
N GLY A 79 -13.82 2.07 -0.93
CA GLY A 79 -13.36 3.27 -1.66
C GLY A 79 -14.16 4.54 -1.41
N ARG A 80 -14.84 4.64 -0.27
CA ARG A 80 -15.69 5.78 0.08
C ARG A 80 -15.00 6.90 0.83
N GLU A 81 -13.80 6.68 1.34
CA GLU A 81 -13.04 7.71 2.03
C GLU A 81 -11.90 8.18 1.14
N ASP A 82 -11.65 9.50 1.13
CA ASP A 82 -10.51 10.05 0.41
C ASP A 82 -9.24 9.54 1.05
N THR A 83 -8.26 9.17 0.24
CA THR A 83 -6.92 8.86 0.73
C THR A 83 -6.36 10.12 1.38
N PRO A 84 -6.05 10.10 2.68
CA PRO A 84 -5.58 11.28 3.36
C PRO A 84 -4.20 11.67 2.84
N SER A 85 -4.00 12.96 2.56
CA SER A 85 -2.69 13.51 2.21
C SER A 85 -1.96 13.98 3.48
N LEU A 86 -0.64 13.85 3.48
CA LEU A 86 0.22 14.38 4.54
C LEU A 86 0.54 15.84 4.20
N PRO A 87 0.03 16.81 4.97
CA PRO A 87 0.36 18.23 4.74
C PRO A 87 1.83 18.47 5.06
N PHE A 88 2.42 19.48 4.44
CA PHE A 88 3.81 19.90 4.66
C PHE A 88 4.85 18.79 4.38
N HIS A 89 4.54 17.84 3.49
CA HIS A 89 5.36 16.70 3.16
C HIS A 89 6.83 17.07 2.94
N ASP A 90 7.12 18.02 2.07
CA ASP A 90 8.49 18.38 1.70
C ASP A 90 9.28 18.97 2.88
N ARG A 91 8.59 19.72 3.76
CA ARG A 91 9.22 20.25 4.98
C ARG A 91 9.53 19.15 5.99
N ILE A 92 8.64 18.18 6.11
CA ILE A 92 8.83 17.00 6.98
C ILE A 92 10.01 16.18 6.47
N VAL A 93 10.07 15.89 5.18
CA VAL A 93 11.18 15.14 4.57
C VAL A 93 12.51 15.88 4.77
N ALA A 94 12.55 17.18 4.44
CA ALA A 94 13.77 17.97 4.62
C ALA A 94 14.23 18.04 6.09
N HIS A 95 13.29 18.10 7.04
CA HIS A 95 13.62 18.10 8.47
C HIS A 95 14.19 16.74 8.91
N LEU A 96 13.60 15.64 8.45
CA LEU A 96 14.08 14.30 8.77
C LEU A 96 15.44 14.00 8.14
N GLU A 97 15.66 14.39 6.90
CA GLU A 97 16.95 14.22 6.21
C GLU A 97 18.09 15.03 6.85
N ALA A 98 17.75 16.13 7.52
CA ALA A 98 18.73 16.94 8.25
C ALA A 98 19.11 16.36 9.62
N ASP A 99 18.36 15.39 10.14
CA ASP A 99 18.62 14.78 11.46
C ASP A 99 19.65 13.65 11.33
N PRO A 100 20.81 13.72 11.99
CA PRO A 100 21.84 12.68 11.91
C PRO A 100 21.41 11.32 12.51
N ALA A 101 20.33 11.26 13.26
CA ALA A 101 19.77 10.01 13.77
C ALA A 101 18.94 9.25 12.71
N VAL A 102 18.60 9.90 11.60
CA VAL A 102 17.79 9.33 10.52
C VAL A 102 18.69 8.75 9.43
N ALA A 103 18.65 7.44 9.26
CA ALA A 103 19.47 6.74 8.27
C ALA A 103 18.95 6.94 6.83
N GLY A 104 17.67 7.23 6.66
CA GLY A 104 17.06 7.52 5.36
C GLY A 104 15.56 7.71 5.48
N VAL A 105 15.01 8.39 4.47
CA VAL A 105 13.59 8.71 4.37
C VAL A 105 13.10 8.25 3.00
N THR A 106 11.89 7.72 2.95
CA THR A 106 11.17 7.46 1.70
C THR A 106 9.70 7.81 1.87
N SER A 107 9.07 8.18 0.77
CA SER A 107 7.65 8.51 0.73
C SER A 107 6.88 7.43 0.01
N GLN A 108 5.68 7.14 0.51
CA GLN A 108 4.80 6.15 -0.06
C GLN A 108 3.37 6.69 -0.15
N VAL A 109 2.71 6.37 -1.25
CA VAL A 109 1.27 6.60 -1.43
C VAL A 109 0.61 5.24 -1.55
N THR A 110 -0.39 4.96 -0.71
CA THR A 110 -1.12 3.70 -0.77
C THR A 110 -2.45 3.90 -1.49
N GLY A 111 -2.79 2.96 -2.35
CA GLY A 111 -4.04 2.96 -3.10
C GLY A 111 -4.49 1.54 -3.43
N PHE A 112 -5.68 1.45 -4.00
CA PHE A 112 -6.25 0.20 -4.46
C PHE A 112 -6.69 0.36 -5.92
N ALA A 113 -6.53 -0.70 -6.70
CA ALA A 113 -7.01 -0.72 -8.07
C ALA A 113 -7.50 -2.12 -8.47
N LEU A 114 -8.41 -2.15 -9.42
CA LEU A 114 -8.65 -3.32 -10.23
C LEU A 114 -7.63 -3.33 -11.35
N VAL A 115 -7.06 -4.50 -11.60
CA VAL A 115 -6.05 -4.73 -12.63
C VAL A 115 -6.65 -5.64 -13.69
N SER A 116 -6.60 -5.23 -14.95
CA SER A 116 -7.08 -6.04 -16.07
C SER A 116 -6.09 -5.96 -17.23
N PRO A 117 -5.96 -7.02 -18.04
CA PRO A 117 -5.34 -6.91 -19.35
C PRO A 117 -6.12 -5.96 -20.23
N LYS A 118 -5.46 -5.34 -21.22
CA LYS A 118 -6.08 -4.33 -22.09
C LYS A 118 -7.27 -4.86 -22.90
N ASP A 119 -7.22 -6.14 -23.28
CA ASP A 119 -8.21 -6.76 -24.17
C ASP A 119 -9.08 -7.82 -23.46
N SER A 120 -9.16 -7.79 -22.14
CA SER A 120 -9.95 -8.74 -21.34
C SER A 120 -10.91 -8.02 -20.39
N ALA A 121 -12.05 -8.64 -20.16
CA ALA A 121 -13.01 -8.23 -19.13
C ALA A 121 -12.63 -8.78 -17.74
N ASP A 122 -11.64 -9.68 -17.66
CA ASP A 122 -11.19 -10.25 -16.41
C ASP A 122 -10.47 -9.19 -15.57
N GLN A 123 -10.83 -9.11 -14.30
CA GLN A 123 -10.29 -8.11 -13.39
C GLN A 123 -9.84 -8.77 -12.09
N GLY A 124 -8.63 -8.45 -11.68
CA GLY A 124 -8.10 -8.82 -10.39
C GLY A 124 -7.92 -7.60 -9.49
N PHE A 125 -7.76 -7.82 -8.19
CA PHE A 125 -7.56 -6.76 -7.22
C PHE A 125 -6.06 -6.61 -6.93
N ALA A 126 -5.58 -5.37 -6.80
CA ALA A 126 -4.24 -5.06 -6.33
C ALA A 126 -4.25 -3.95 -5.29
N MET A 127 -3.41 -4.11 -4.27
CA MET A 127 -3.02 -3.06 -3.36
C MET A 127 -1.77 -2.40 -3.92
N LEU A 128 -1.85 -1.10 -4.19
CA LEU A 128 -0.79 -0.36 -4.83
C LEU A 128 0.01 0.43 -3.79
N PHE A 129 1.32 0.21 -3.80
CA PHE A 129 2.28 1.08 -3.14
C PHE A 129 2.93 1.95 -4.20
N GLY A 130 2.54 3.23 -4.24
CA GLY A 130 3.19 4.25 -5.04
C GLY A 130 4.49 4.66 -4.36
N ILE A 131 5.60 4.29 -4.93
CA ILE A 131 6.92 4.45 -4.35
C ILE A 131 7.80 5.37 -5.19
N ASP A 132 8.76 6.03 -4.55
CA ASP A 132 9.91 6.61 -5.22
C ASP A 132 11.02 5.54 -5.30
N PRO A 133 11.33 5.00 -6.48
CA PRO A 133 12.32 3.93 -6.62
C PRO A 133 13.72 4.32 -6.14
N ALA A 134 14.07 5.62 -6.19
CA ALA A 134 15.41 6.09 -5.81
C ALA A 134 15.67 5.95 -4.31
N THR A 135 14.63 6.17 -3.50
CA THR A 135 14.72 6.12 -2.04
C THR A 135 14.23 4.79 -1.48
N TYR A 136 13.14 4.27 -2.02
CA TYR A 136 12.47 3.07 -1.50
C TYR A 136 13.35 1.82 -1.54
N TYR A 137 13.95 1.51 -2.69
CA TYR A 137 14.79 0.30 -2.84
C TYR A 137 16.12 0.37 -2.10
N ARG A 138 16.55 1.55 -1.66
CA ARG A 138 17.72 1.70 -0.79
C ARG A 138 17.40 1.30 0.65
N LEU A 139 16.19 1.58 1.10
CA LEU A 139 15.74 1.30 2.47
C LEU A 139 15.18 -0.11 2.61
N PHE A 140 14.44 -0.57 1.61
CA PHE A 140 13.74 -1.86 1.65
C PHE A 140 14.27 -2.81 0.58
N GLN A 141 15.06 -3.78 1.01
CA GLN A 141 15.60 -4.86 0.16
C GLN A 141 14.83 -6.16 0.38
N ASN A 142 13.52 -6.07 0.43
CA ASN A 142 12.60 -7.13 0.82
C ASN A 142 12.15 -8.02 -0.33
N ALA A 143 12.52 -7.68 -1.56
CA ALA A 143 12.04 -8.36 -2.75
C ALA A 143 13.18 -8.67 -3.71
N ARG A 144 13.12 -9.85 -4.32
CA ARG A 144 13.98 -10.26 -5.42
C ARG A 144 13.23 -10.22 -6.75
N VAL A 145 13.88 -9.82 -7.81
CA VAL A 145 13.32 -9.86 -9.16
C VAL A 145 13.25 -11.33 -9.62
N VAL A 146 12.08 -11.75 -10.08
CA VAL A 146 11.83 -13.07 -10.67
C VAL A 146 11.85 -12.97 -12.19
N GLU A 147 11.21 -11.93 -12.75
CA GLU A 147 11.14 -11.66 -14.18
C GLU A 147 11.12 -10.15 -14.42
N GLY A 148 11.70 -9.70 -15.53
CA GLY A 148 11.81 -8.27 -15.83
C GLY A 148 12.79 -7.53 -14.93
N ARG A 149 12.37 -6.43 -14.35
CA ARG A 149 13.18 -5.55 -13.50
C ARG A 149 12.35 -4.74 -12.50
N LEU A 150 13.01 -4.07 -11.58
CA LEU A 150 12.39 -3.07 -10.71
C LEU A 150 12.12 -1.77 -11.48
N LEU A 151 11.22 -0.93 -10.94
CA LEU A 151 10.96 0.41 -11.45
C LEU A 151 12.22 1.27 -11.37
N LYS A 152 12.42 2.12 -12.38
CA LYS A 152 13.44 3.16 -12.37
C LYS A 152 12.87 4.48 -11.88
N PRO A 153 13.71 5.37 -11.33
CA PRO A 153 13.27 6.72 -10.98
C PRO A 153 12.66 7.45 -12.17
N GLY A 154 11.47 8.04 -11.95
CA GLY A 154 10.74 8.80 -12.98
C GLY A 154 10.04 7.95 -14.06
N GLU A 155 10.04 6.63 -13.93
CA GLU A 155 9.39 5.72 -14.85
C GLU A 155 7.96 5.41 -14.39
N GLU A 156 6.99 5.48 -15.31
CA GLU A 156 5.65 4.94 -15.10
C GLU A 156 5.66 3.42 -15.29
N GLY A 157 5.05 2.69 -14.38
CA GLY A 157 4.98 1.24 -14.50
C GLY A 157 4.44 0.53 -13.27
N LEU A 158 4.28 -0.77 -13.43
CA LEU A 158 3.79 -1.67 -12.39
C LEU A 158 4.79 -2.81 -12.16
N VAL A 159 5.00 -3.16 -10.92
CA VAL A 159 5.72 -4.36 -10.49
C VAL A 159 4.81 -5.14 -9.56
N ILE A 160 4.55 -6.40 -9.87
CA ILE A 160 3.63 -7.26 -9.09
C ILE A 160 4.37 -8.42 -8.44
N SER A 161 3.82 -8.97 -7.38
CA SER A 161 4.38 -10.17 -6.76
C SER A 161 4.08 -11.43 -7.57
N ARG A 162 4.91 -12.45 -7.44
CA ARG A 162 4.66 -13.76 -8.04
C ARG A 162 3.37 -14.39 -7.51
N SER A 163 3.14 -14.27 -6.21
CA SER A 163 1.90 -14.72 -5.57
C SER A 163 0.65 -14.06 -6.19
N GLN A 164 0.76 -12.77 -6.53
CA GLN A 164 -0.31 -12.03 -7.20
C GLN A 164 -0.57 -12.56 -8.63
N VAL A 165 0.50 -12.87 -9.40
CA VAL A 165 0.34 -13.49 -10.72
C VAL A 165 -0.37 -14.83 -10.61
N ASP A 166 0.03 -15.65 -9.65
CA ASP A 166 -0.58 -16.97 -9.42
C ASP A 166 -2.04 -16.83 -8.96
N ASN A 167 -2.35 -15.82 -8.15
CA ASN A 167 -3.71 -15.49 -7.74
C ASN A 167 -4.57 -15.06 -8.95
N TYR A 168 -4.05 -14.20 -9.81
CA TYR A 168 -4.77 -13.77 -11.03
C TYR A 168 -5.07 -14.96 -11.95
N LYS A 169 -4.10 -15.83 -12.14
CA LYS A 169 -4.26 -17.04 -12.94
C LYS A 169 -5.33 -17.98 -12.36
N LYS A 170 -5.29 -18.19 -11.03
CA LYS A 170 -6.17 -19.18 -10.36
C LYS A 170 -7.59 -18.66 -10.20
N ASN A 171 -7.77 -17.41 -9.82
CA ASN A 171 -9.05 -16.88 -9.36
C ASN A 171 -9.72 -15.95 -10.37
N PHE A 172 -8.97 -15.36 -11.31
CA PHE A 172 -9.46 -14.34 -12.22
C PHE A 172 -9.23 -14.65 -13.71
N GLY A 173 -8.62 -15.80 -14.03
CA GLY A 173 -8.58 -16.32 -15.40
C GLY A 173 -7.52 -15.71 -16.31
N PHE A 174 -6.68 -14.77 -15.85
CA PHE A 174 -5.64 -14.16 -16.66
C PHE A 174 -4.25 -14.26 -16.03
N THR A 175 -3.21 -14.16 -16.86
CA THR A 175 -1.82 -14.21 -16.42
C THR A 175 -1.07 -13.05 -17.03
N PRO A 176 -0.78 -11.98 -16.28
CA PRO A 176 -0.05 -10.83 -16.78
C PRO A 176 1.40 -11.18 -17.11
N LYS A 177 1.94 -10.59 -18.18
CA LYS A 177 3.31 -10.81 -18.65
C LYS A 177 4.11 -9.54 -18.61
N VAL A 178 5.40 -9.64 -18.31
CA VAL A 178 6.33 -8.50 -18.35
C VAL A 178 6.34 -7.89 -19.76
N GLY A 179 6.20 -6.56 -19.82
CA GLY A 179 6.10 -5.80 -21.07
C GLY A 179 4.67 -5.59 -21.58
N GLU A 180 3.67 -6.23 -20.96
CA GLU A 180 2.26 -6.03 -21.28
C GLU A 180 1.71 -4.77 -20.60
N ASP A 181 0.87 -4.01 -21.30
CA ASP A 181 0.13 -2.90 -20.72
C ASP A 181 -1.08 -3.41 -19.94
N LEU A 182 -1.14 -3.07 -18.67
CA LEU A 182 -2.25 -3.38 -17.79
C LEU A 182 -3.10 -2.15 -17.51
N ILE A 183 -4.40 -2.33 -17.48
CA ILE A 183 -5.36 -1.30 -17.12
C ILE A 183 -5.55 -1.33 -15.59
N LEU A 184 -5.23 -0.22 -14.94
CA LEU A 184 -5.48 0.00 -13.52
C LEU A 184 -6.72 0.88 -13.38
N THR A 185 -7.73 0.38 -12.66
CA THR A 185 -8.96 1.13 -12.39
C THR A 185 -9.05 1.38 -10.89
N GLY A 186 -8.82 2.63 -10.49
CA GLY A 186 -9.02 3.12 -9.12
C GLY A 186 -10.42 3.69 -8.96
N MET A 187 -10.98 3.57 -7.76
CA MET A 187 -12.26 4.15 -7.39
C MET A 187 -12.07 5.10 -6.20
N ASN A 188 -12.52 6.32 -6.34
CA ASN A 188 -12.52 7.34 -5.31
C ASN A 188 -13.84 8.13 -5.31
N LYS A 189 -14.01 9.12 -4.45
CA LYS A 189 -15.23 9.94 -4.38
C LYS A 189 -15.52 10.70 -5.69
N GLY A 190 -14.49 11.00 -6.48
CA GLY A 190 -14.62 11.63 -7.80
C GLY A 190 -14.96 10.66 -8.94
N GLY A 191 -15.23 9.37 -8.63
CA GLY A 191 -15.57 8.33 -9.59
C GLY A 191 -14.41 7.41 -9.92
N PHE A 192 -14.49 6.77 -11.08
CA PHE A 192 -13.45 5.87 -11.55
C PHE A 192 -12.32 6.64 -12.23
N LYS A 193 -11.09 6.25 -11.93
CA LYS A 193 -9.88 6.72 -12.61
C LYS A 193 -9.18 5.53 -13.25
N ILE A 194 -8.85 5.67 -14.53
CA ILE A 194 -8.27 4.59 -15.32
C ILE A 194 -6.89 5.02 -15.81
N ARG A 195 -5.90 4.15 -15.64
CA ARG A 195 -4.55 4.32 -16.19
C ARG A 195 -4.11 3.04 -16.85
N SER A 196 -3.44 3.18 -17.99
CA SER A 196 -2.73 2.07 -18.63
C SER A 196 -1.26 2.20 -18.30
N VAL A 197 -0.68 1.15 -17.70
CA VAL A 197 0.73 1.14 -17.30
C VAL A 197 1.40 -0.18 -17.70
N PRO A 198 2.66 -0.16 -18.15
CA PRO A 198 3.38 -1.38 -18.49
C PRO A 198 3.73 -2.18 -17.23
N LEU A 199 3.60 -3.50 -17.31
CA LEU A 199 4.14 -4.41 -16.32
C LEU A 199 5.65 -4.52 -16.51
N VAL A 200 6.41 -3.90 -15.62
CA VAL A 200 7.88 -3.78 -15.73
C VAL A 200 8.60 -5.00 -15.17
N GLY A 201 8.03 -5.61 -14.15
CA GLY A 201 8.64 -6.76 -13.52
C GLY A 201 7.73 -7.54 -12.59
N ILE A 202 8.16 -8.76 -12.31
CA ILE A 202 7.56 -9.66 -11.34
C ILE A 202 8.60 -9.93 -10.25
N ILE A 203 8.20 -9.76 -8.99
CA ILE A 203 9.07 -9.93 -7.83
C ILE A 203 8.57 -11.07 -6.94
N ALA A 204 9.45 -11.59 -6.10
CA ALA A 204 9.06 -12.43 -4.97
C ALA A 204 9.58 -11.78 -3.69
N PHE A 205 8.71 -11.68 -2.69
CA PHE A 205 9.12 -11.19 -1.39
C PHE A 205 10.00 -12.23 -0.68
N ASN A 206 10.98 -11.75 0.08
CA ASN A 206 11.88 -12.63 0.84
C ASN A 206 11.17 -13.32 2.00
N THR A 207 10.08 -12.71 2.50
CA THR A 207 9.21 -13.28 3.52
C THR A 207 7.83 -13.45 2.91
N GLU A 208 7.39 -14.68 2.76
CA GLU A 208 6.05 -14.98 2.28
C GLU A 208 5.04 -14.69 3.40
N SER A 209 4.03 -13.89 3.08
CA SER A 209 2.94 -13.54 4.00
C SER A 209 1.71 -13.23 3.16
N GLU A 210 0.58 -13.79 3.51
CA GLU A 210 -0.70 -13.50 2.84
C GLU A 210 -1.00 -11.99 2.78
N ALA A 211 -0.58 -11.24 3.80
CA ALA A 211 -0.78 -9.78 3.85
C ALA A 211 0.06 -9.02 2.82
N THR A 212 1.20 -9.55 2.42
CA THR A 212 2.14 -8.91 1.49
C THR A 212 1.97 -9.39 0.05
N ASP A 213 1.35 -10.54 -0.14
CA ASP A 213 1.15 -11.16 -1.45
C ASP A 213 0.34 -10.28 -2.41
N PHE A 214 -0.55 -9.44 -1.89
CA PHE A 214 -1.37 -8.51 -2.68
C PHE A 214 -0.71 -7.17 -2.99
N ILE A 215 0.50 -6.90 -2.46
CA ILE A 215 1.20 -5.65 -2.67
C ILE A 215 1.80 -5.63 -4.08
N SER A 216 1.54 -4.54 -4.78
CA SER A 216 2.13 -4.22 -6.07
C SER A 216 2.80 -2.86 -6.00
N TYR A 217 3.99 -2.71 -6.55
CA TYR A 217 4.67 -1.43 -6.61
C TYR A 217 4.32 -0.71 -7.90
N ALA A 218 3.95 0.56 -7.80
CA ALA A 218 3.75 1.43 -8.94
C ALA A 218 4.48 2.76 -8.69
N ASP A 219 4.61 3.57 -9.72
CA ASP A 219 5.10 4.93 -9.54
C ASP A 219 4.11 5.78 -8.73
N VAL A 220 4.64 6.74 -7.99
CA VAL A 220 3.86 7.61 -7.09
C VAL A 220 2.73 8.33 -7.84
N ASN A 221 3.00 8.82 -9.06
CA ASN A 221 2.02 9.62 -9.81
C ASN A 221 0.81 8.78 -10.25
N THR A 222 1.05 7.56 -10.73
CA THR A 222 -0.02 6.62 -11.08
C THR A 222 -0.93 6.36 -9.88
N VAL A 223 -0.34 6.07 -8.70
CA VAL A 223 -1.16 5.79 -7.50
C VAL A 223 -1.90 7.04 -7.01
N ARG A 224 -1.27 8.23 -7.06
CA ARG A 224 -1.92 9.49 -6.72
C ARG A 224 -3.13 9.78 -7.60
N ILE A 225 -3.02 9.58 -8.90
CA ILE A 225 -4.12 9.77 -9.85
C ILE A 225 -5.25 8.79 -9.56
N LEU A 226 -4.95 7.50 -9.40
CA LEU A 226 -5.94 6.46 -9.10
C LEU A 226 -6.65 6.71 -7.77
N SER A 227 -5.93 7.19 -6.76
CA SER A 227 -6.47 7.53 -5.44
C SER A 227 -7.21 8.88 -5.39
N GLY A 228 -7.25 9.62 -6.51
CA GLY A 228 -7.91 10.93 -6.56
C GLY A 228 -7.15 12.06 -5.86
N LEU A 229 -5.88 11.82 -5.51
CA LEU A 229 -4.96 12.83 -4.99
C LEU A 229 -4.47 13.71 -6.16
N THR A 230 -5.38 14.31 -6.86
CA THR A 230 -5.06 15.33 -7.87
C THR A 230 -4.72 16.63 -7.16
N LEU A 231 -3.78 17.34 -7.71
CA LEU A 231 -3.26 18.63 -7.27
C LEU A 231 -4.38 19.64 -6.90
N GLY A 232 -4.94 19.48 -5.71
CA GLY A 232 -5.60 20.57 -5.03
C GLY A 232 -4.50 21.34 -4.31
N GLY A 233 -4.37 22.66 -4.55
CA GLY A 233 -3.41 23.46 -3.81
C GLY A 233 -3.70 23.36 -2.33
N ASP A 234 -2.79 22.74 -1.59
CA ASP A 234 -2.74 22.81 -0.15
C ASP A 234 -2.01 24.10 0.24
N GLU A 235 -2.14 24.56 1.48
CA GLU A 235 -1.48 25.79 1.93
C GLU A 235 0.03 25.82 1.67
N ASP A 236 0.67 24.64 1.55
CA ASP A 236 2.10 24.49 1.29
C ASP A 236 2.48 24.26 -0.17
N ASN A 237 1.52 23.99 -1.05
CA ASN A 237 1.74 23.92 -2.49
C ASN A 237 0.74 24.87 -3.17
N PRO A 238 0.97 26.18 -3.08
CA PRO A 238 0.05 27.15 -3.61
C PRO A 238 -0.12 26.90 -5.12
N VAL A 239 -1.37 26.87 -5.54
CA VAL A 239 -1.74 26.79 -6.95
C VAL A 239 -0.93 27.80 -7.73
N SER A 240 -0.21 27.37 -8.77
CA SER A 240 0.62 28.27 -9.57
C SER A 240 -0.24 29.39 -10.16
N PRO A 241 0.33 30.56 -10.50
CA PRO A 241 -0.41 31.64 -11.14
C PRO A 241 -1.18 31.19 -12.39
N ASP A 242 -0.59 30.29 -13.16
CA ASP A 242 -1.20 29.72 -14.37
C ASP A 242 -2.39 28.79 -14.05
N GLN A 243 -2.26 27.99 -12.99
CA GLN A 243 -3.36 27.16 -12.49
C GLN A 243 -4.50 28.00 -11.90
N LYS A 244 -4.17 29.11 -11.19
CA LYS A 244 -5.17 30.08 -10.71
C LYS A 244 -5.89 30.77 -11.88
N ALA A 245 -5.17 31.10 -12.92
CA ALA A 245 -5.75 31.68 -14.13
C ALA A 245 -6.71 30.67 -14.83
N LEU A 246 -6.34 29.40 -14.88
CA LEU A 246 -7.21 28.34 -15.41
C LEU A 246 -8.44 28.10 -14.53
N LEU A 247 -8.33 28.15 -13.21
CA LEU A 247 -9.45 28.01 -12.27
C LEU A 247 -10.38 29.23 -12.29
N ALA A 248 -9.84 30.42 -12.61
CA ALA A 248 -10.61 31.66 -12.75
C ALA A 248 -11.16 31.86 -14.17
N ALA A 249 -10.71 31.08 -15.15
CA ALA A 249 -11.19 31.15 -16.51
C ALA A 249 -12.63 30.63 -16.59
N ASN A 250 -13.48 31.37 -17.26
CA ASN A 250 -14.88 30.98 -17.47
C ASN A 250 -14.90 29.75 -18.41
N GLU A 251 -15.86 28.86 -18.23
CA GLU A 251 -16.03 27.64 -19.01
C GLU A 251 -16.05 27.93 -20.53
N ASP A 252 -16.68 29.04 -20.90
CA ASP A 252 -16.70 29.54 -22.27
C ASP A 252 -15.34 29.95 -22.85
N SER A 253 -14.41 30.39 -22.01
CA SER A 253 -13.06 30.76 -22.43
C SER A 253 -12.10 29.57 -22.53
N LEU A 254 -12.37 28.49 -21.80
CA LEU A 254 -11.57 27.25 -21.81
C LEU A 254 -11.93 26.34 -23.00
N PHE A 255 -13.19 26.37 -23.42
CA PHE A 255 -13.69 25.47 -24.47
C PHE A 255 -14.06 26.21 -25.79
N GLY A 256 -13.67 27.50 -25.93
CA GLY A 256 -13.90 28.29 -27.13
C GLY A 256 -15.41 28.40 -27.43
N GLY A 257 -16.06 29.31 -26.73
CA GLY A 257 -17.51 29.45 -26.66
C GLY A 257 -18.32 29.52 -27.99
N GLU A 258 -17.67 29.50 -29.14
CA GLU A 258 -18.38 29.47 -30.43
C GLU A 258 -18.74 28.05 -30.92
N SER A 259 -17.99 27.01 -30.53
CA SER A 259 -18.21 25.67 -31.08
C SER A 259 -19.38 24.93 -30.43
N VAL A 260 -19.66 25.11 -29.16
CA VAL A 260 -20.74 24.42 -28.42
C VAL A 260 -22.10 25.03 -28.72
N VAL A 261 -22.16 26.36 -28.89
CA VAL A 261 -23.39 27.07 -29.24
C VAL A 261 -23.78 26.79 -30.70
N ALA A 262 -22.81 26.63 -31.59
CA ALA A 262 -23.08 26.25 -32.99
C ALA A 262 -23.64 24.83 -33.11
N ALA A 263 -23.13 23.87 -32.32
CA ALA A 263 -23.64 22.50 -32.27
C ALA A 263 -25.08 22.43 -31.72
N GLY A 264 -25.39 23.23 -30.69
CA GLY A 264 -26.72 23.31 -30.10
C GLY A 264 -27.75 23.92 -31.07
N LYS A 265 -27.37 24.91 -31.87
CA LYS A 265 -28.25 25.51 -32.92
C LYS A 265 -28.48 24.57 -34.09
N LEU A 266 -27.49 23.77 -34.48
CA LEU A 266 -27.63 22.76 -35.53
C LEU A 266 -28.60 21.64 -35.11
N ASN A 267 -28.59 21.20 -33.87
CA ASN A 267 -29.53 20.21 -33.35
C ASN A 267 -30.95 20.76 -33.18
N ALA A 268 -31.13 22.04 -32.90
CA ALA A 268 -32.44 22.69 -32.81
C ALA A 268 -33.08 22.87 -34.19
N ALA A 269 -32.25 23.10 -35.24
CA ALA A 269 -32.73 23.20 -36.62
C ALA A 269 -33.12 21.84 -37.23
N ALA A 270 -32.52 20.74 -36.77
CA ALA A 270 -32.85 19.38 -37.20
C ALA A 270 -34.12 18.80 -36.56
N ALA A 271 -34.68 19.46 -35.53
CA ALA A 271 -35.86 19.01 -34.78
C ALA A 271 -37.18 19.68 -35.22
N ALA A 272 -37.24 20.32 -36.40
CA ALA A 272 -38.47 20.86 -36.93
C ALA A 272 -39.39 19.71 -37.40
N PRO A 273 -40.69 19.67 -37.02
CA PRO A 273 -41.58 18.58 -37.34
C PRO A 273 -41.93 18.59 -38.84
N ALA A 274 -41.93 17.41 -39.44
CA ALA A 274 -42.36 17.19 -40.81
C ALA A 274 -43.85 17.59 -40.96
N PRO A 275 -44.26 18.21 -42.09
CA PRO A 275 -45.62 18.60 -42.26
C PRO A 275 -46.53 17.37 -42.38
N ALA A 276 -47.69 17.42 -41.71
CA ALA A 276 -48.73 16.40 -41.77
C ALA A 276 -49.20 16.22 -43.18
N ARG A 277 -49.21 14.99 -43.67
CA ARG A 277 -49.87 14.62 -44.92
C ARG A 277 -51.41 14.59 -44.72
N ALA A 278 -52.12 15.33 -45.53
CA ALA A 278 -53.55 15.23 -45.72
C ALA A 278 -53.94 13.90 -46.36
#